data_abadf8081801fd2f6186c490ad4aa334
#
_entry.id   abadf8081801fd2f6186c490ad4aa334
#
_cell.length_a   1.000
_cell.length_b   1.000
_cell.length_c   1.000
_cell.angle_alpha   90.00
_cell.angle_beta   90.00
_cell.angle_gamma   90.00
#
_symmetry.space_group_name_H-M   'P 1'
#
loop_
_entity.id
_entity.type
_entity.pdbx_description
1 polymer ?
#
loop_
_entity_poly.entity_id
_entity_poly.type
_entity_poly.pdbx_seq_one_letter_code
_entity_poly.pdbx_strand_id
1 'polypeptide(L)'
;MKKKMFYALSALLLCSACTTTPRNPFEEPARPAGQESVLKLACEPLDTVRVGFIGLGSRGKGAIERYVYLPDAKVVALCDLDSANVNKANEILTSHKLPAADIYVGEDVWKEMCGRDDIDLVYICTDWHSHAPMAVYAMKQGKHVAVEVPAAMTVAECWDLVNTAEQTRRHCMMLENCCYDFFEMATLNMAQQGLFGDVMHAEGAYTVSYTHLTLPTIA
;
A
#
# COMPACT_ATOMS: atom_id res chain seq x y z
N MET A 1 -58.15 33.94 2.86
CA MET A 1 -57.42 33.07 1.91
C MET A 1 -55.88 33.15 1.99
N LYS A 2 -55.26 34.20 2.55
CA LYS A 2 -53.79 34.35 2.56
C LYS A 2 -53.01 33.54 3.64
N LYS A 3 -53.66 33.09 4.73
CA LYS A 3 -53.00 32.30 5.80
C LYS A 3 -52.80 30.80 5.49
N LYS A 4 -53.64 30.21 4.63
CA LYS A 4 -53.53 28.78 4.26
C LYS A 4 -52.43 28.49 3.23
N MET A 5 -52.00 29.50 2.47
CA MET A 5 -50.95 29.37 1.47
C MET A 5 -49.55 29.38 2.09
N PHE A 6 -49.37 30.01 3.26
CA PHE A 6 -48.08 30.04 3.97
C PHE A 6 -47.71 28.70 4.61
N TYR A 7 -48.66 27.93 5.08
CA TYR A 7 -48.40 26.61 5.68
C TYR A 7 -48.09 25.54 4.65
N ALA A 8 -48.60 25.66 3.42
CA ALA A 8 -48.29 24.74 2.34
C ALA A 8 -46.87 24.92 1.81
N LEU A 9 -46.34 26.15 1.80
CA LEU A 9 -44.98 26.45 1.38
C LEU A 9 -43.94 26.03 2.43
N SER A 10 -44.27 26.14 3.73
CA SER A 10 -43.40 25.70 4.83
C SER A 10 -43.31 24.16 4.91
N ALA A 11 -44.38 23.45 4.56
CA ALA A 11 -44.36 21.98 4.55
C ALA A 11 -43.53 21.40 3.37
N LEU A 12 -43.46 22.10 2.23
CA LEU A 12 -42.63 21.68 1.09
C LEU A 12 -41.10 21.89 1.35
N LEU A 13 -40.78 22.90 2.16
CA LEU A 13 -39.36 23.16 2.50
C LEU A 13 -38.78 22.19 3.54
N LEU A 14 -39.64 21.53 4.33
CA LEU A 14 -39.22 20.56 5.35
C LEU A 14 -39.03 19.13 4.78
N CYS A 15 -39.55 18.83 3.60
CA CYS A 15 -39.37 17.52 2.95
C CYS A 15 -38.12 17.41 2.09
N SER A 16 -37.38 18.51 1.85
CA SER A 16 -36.13 18.48 1.07
C SER A 16 -34.87 18.23 1.89
N ALA A 17 -34.96 18.05 3.21
CA ALA A 17 -33.80 17.99 4.11
C ALA A 17 -33.40 16.58 4.55
N CYS A 18 -34.01 15.52 4.06
CA CYS A 18 -33.71 14.16 4.51
C CYS A 18 -33.79 13.14 3.38
N THR A 19 -32.88 13.23 2.42
CA THR A 19 -32.54 12.07 1.58
C THR A 19 -31.04 12.05 1.26
N THR A 20 -30.20 12.26 2.26
CA THR A 20 -28.87 11.65 2.20
C THR A 20 -29.02 10.27 2.80
N THR A 21 -29.33 9.27 1.97
CA THR A 21 -29.05 7.89 2.33
C THR A 21 -27.61 7.84 2.83
N PRO A 22 -27.35 7.30 4.04
CA PRO A 22 -25.97 7.17 4.48
C PRO A 22 -25.23 6.37 3.41
N ARG A 23 -24.24 7.00 2.80
CA ARG A 23 -23.42 6.36 1.77
C ARG A 23 -22.80 5.12 2.41
N ASN A 24 -23.07 3.95 1.85
CA ASN A 24 -22.42 2.73 2.31
C ASN A 24 -20.90 2.93 2.16
N PRO A 25 -20.11 2.94 3.24
CA PRO A 25 -18.68 3.17 3.16
C PRO A 25 -17.95 2.07 2.37
N PHE A 26 -18.61 0.94 2.14
CA PHE A 26 -18.10 -0.20 1.36
C PHE A 26 -18.64 -0.25 -0.06
N GLU A 27 -19.41 0.77 -0.48
CA GLU A 27 -19.89 0.85 -1.85
C GLU A 27 -18.70 1.11 -2.78
N GLU A 28 -18.53 0.24 -3.76
CA GLU A 28 -17.49 0.40 -4.77
C GLU A 28 -17.75 1.67 -5.59
N PRO A 29 -16.81 2.62 -5.64
CA PRO A 29 -16.99 3.81 -6.45
C PRO A 29 -17.07 3.43 -7.93
N ALA A 30 -17.91 4.14 -8.68
CA ALA A 30 -18.00 3.95 -10.12
C ALA A 30 -16.63 4.23 -10.77
N ARG A 31 -16.12 3.26 -11.54
CA ARG A 31 -14.90 3.46 -12.30
C ARG A 31 -15.12 4.40 -13.47
N PRO A 32 -14.22 5.35 -13.72
CA PRO A 32 -14.23 6.14 -14.94
C PRO A 32 -14.19 5.27 -16.20
N ALA A 33 -14.79 5.75 -17.29
CA ALA A 33 -14.77 5.04 -18.56
C ALA A 33 -13.30 4.78 -19.01
N GLY A 34 -13.01 3.54 -19.37
CA GLY A 34 -11.67 3.12 -19.81
C GLY A 34 -10.69 2.77 -18.67
N GLN A 35 -11.10 2.87 -17.40
CA GLN A 35 -10.30 2.37 -16.28
C GLN A 35 -10.53 0.87 -16.13
N GLU A 36 -9.45 0.09 -16.22
CA GLU A 36 -9.48 -1.36 -16.15
C GLU A 36 -8.84 -1.89 -14.86
N SER A 37 -9.42 -2.96 -14.31
CA SER A 37 -8.87 -3.64 -13.13
C SER A 37 -7.42 -4.08 -13.35
N VAL A 38 -6.61 -3.97 -12.28
CA VAL A 38 -5.21 -4.42 -12.26
C VAL A 38 -5.01 -5.82 -11.70
N LEU A 39 -6.07 -6.56 -11.35
CA LEU A 39 -5.96 -7.92 -10.80
C LEU A 39 -5.22 -8.90 -11.73
N LYS A 40 -5.23 -8.64 -13.04
CA LYS A 40 -4.52 -9.44 -14.05
C LYS A 40 -3.51 -8.58 -14.82
N LEU A 41 -3.05 -7.48 -14.21
CA LEU A 41 -2.03 -6.64 -14.83
C LEU A 41 -0.75 -7.46 -15.02
N ALA A 42 -0.26 -7.46 -16.23
CA ALA A 42 1.07 -7.94 -16.57
C ALA A 42 1.88 -6.78 -17.16
N CYS A 43 3.16 -6.79 -16.95
CA CYS A 43 4.11 -5.89 -17.59
C CYS A 43 5.23 -6.71 -18.23
N GLU A 44 5.96 -6.09 -19.14
CA GLU A 44 7.14 -6.73 -19.73
C GLU A 44 8.15 -7.09 -18.64
N PRO A 45 8.71 -8.31 -18.67
CA PRO A 45 9.74 -8.72 -17.72
C PRO A 45 10.96 -7.81 -17.78
N LEU A 46 11.54 -7.54 -16.62
CA LEU A 46 12.80 -6.81 -16.49
C LEU A 46 13.90 -7.80 -16.08
N ASP A 47 15.06 -7.72 -16.74
CA ASP A 47 16.23 -8.53 -16.38
C ASP A 47 16.71 -8.20 -14.96
N THR A 48 16.55 -6.94 -14.55
CA THR A 48 16.90 -6.46 -13.20
C THR A 48 15.90 -5.40 -12.77
N VAL A 49 15.28 -5.59 -11.63
CA VAL A 49 14.38 -4.60 -11.01
C VAL A 49 15.20 -3.62 -10.17
N ARG A 50 15.17 -2.35 -10.52
CA ARG A 50 15.87 -1.28 -9.80
C ARG A 50 14.96 -0.71 -8.72
N VAL A 51 15.40 -0.79 -7.47
CA VAL A 51 14.55 -0.52 -6.30
C VAL A 51 15.04 0.70 -5.53
N GLY A 52 14.13 1.63 -5.28
CA GLY A 52 14.30 2.71 -4.32
C GLY A 52 13.55 2.43 -3.02
N PHE A 53 14.20 2.60 -1.87
CA PHE A 53 13.60 2.39 -0.56
C PHE A 53 13.28 3.71 0.13
N ILE A 54 12.07 3.83 0.70
CA ILE A 54 11.64 4.95 1.54
C ILE A 54 11.30 4.42 2.92
N GLY A 55 11.98 4.95 3.95
CA GLY A 55 11.84 4.50 5.32
C GLY A 55 12.81 3.36 5.65
N LEU A 56 13.88 3.69 6.37
CA LEU A 56 14.99 2.80 6.69
C LEU A 56 15.12 2.54 8.20
N GLY A 57 13.98 2.51 8.88
CA GLY A 57 13.88 2.03 10.23
C GLY A 57 14.27 0.54 10.34
N SER A 58 13.90 -0.12 11.43
CA SER A 58 14.18 -1.55 11.62
C SER A 58 13.61 -2.40 10.47
N ARG A 59 12.37 -2.13 10.06
CA ARG A 59 11.69 -2.89 9.02
C ARG A 59 12.34 -2.70 7.64
N GLY A 60 12.64 -1.46 7.25
CA GLY A 60 13.29 -1.15 5.95
C GLY A 60 14.68 -1.75 5.84
N LYS A 61 15.52 -1.63 6.88
CA LYS A 61 16.84 -2.29 6.92
C LYS A 61 16.75 -3.80 6.82
N GLY A 62 15.81 -4.42 7.57
CA GLY A 62 15.56 -5.85 7.47
C GLY A 62 15.03 -6.29 6.09
N ALA A 63 14.36 -5.41 5.36
CA ALA A 63 14.01 -5.69 3.95
C ALA A 63 15.28 -5.67 3.07
N ILE A 64 16.14 -4.68 3.21
CA ILE A 64 17.41 -4.60 2.45
C ILE A 64 18.29 -5.83 2.71
N GLU A 65 18.38 -6.31 3.95
CA GLU A 65 19.09 -7.56 4.30
C GLU A 65 18.60 -8.78 3.54
N ARG A 66 17.33 -8.79 3.09
CA ARG A 66 16.79 -9.86 2.24
C ARG A 66 17.05 -9.58 0.76
N TYR A 67 16.98 -8.31 0.34
CA TYR A 67 17.19 -7.91 -1.05
C TYR A 67 18.61 -8.17 -1.55
N VAL A 68 19.63 -8.16 -0.67
CA VAL A 68 21.02 -8.46 -1.04
C VAL A 68 21.23 -9.88 -1.59
N TYR A 69 20.28 -10.78 -1.36
CA TYR A 69 20.29 -12.14 -1.87
C TYR A 69 19.46 -12.35 -3.15
N LEU A 70 18.82 -11.30 -3.65
CA LEU A 70 18.01 -11.37 -4.87
C LEU A 70 18.87 -11.01 -6.09
N PRO A 71 19.17 -11.99 -6.99
CA PRO A 71 20.09 -11.73 -8.11
C PRO A 71 19.53 -10.73 -9.12
N ASP A 72 18.19 -10.70 -9.27
CA ASP A 72 17.49 -9.89 -10.26
C ASP A 72 16.91 -8.58 -9.67
N ALA A 73 17.37 -8.17 -8.49
CA ALA A 73 16.99 -6.91 -7.86
C ALA A 73 18.25 -6.10 -7.48
N LYS A 74 18.20 -4.80 -7.75
CA LYS A 74 19.27 -3.86 -7.42
C LYS A 74 18.73 -2.69 -6.62
N VAL A 75 19.22 -2.49 -5.41
CA VAL A 75 18.93 -1.29 -4.62
C VAL A 75 19.74 -0.14 -5.19
N VAL A 76 19.08 0.89 -5.71
CA VAL A 76 19.71 2.04 -6.38
C VAL A 76 19.54 3.35 -5.63
N ALA A 77 18.55 3.44 -4.73
CA ALA A 77 18.29 4.64 -3.95
C ALA A 77 17.76 4.31 -2.55
N LEU A 78 18.17 5.09 -1.57
CA LEU A 78 17.84 4.97 -0.16
C LEU A 78 17.36 6.31 0.39
N CYS A 79 16.16 6.36 0.97
CA CYS A 79 15.55 7.57 1.47
C CYS A 79 15.06 7.40 2.91
N ASP A 80 15.45 8.32 3.80
CA ASP A 80 14.96 8.40 5.18
C ASP A 80 15.05 9.84 5.70
N LEU A 81 14.37 10.15 6.77
CA LEU A 81 14.52 11.42 7.48
C LEU A 81 15.86 11.52 8.22
N ASP A 82 16.38 10.36 8.68
CA ASP A 82 17.61 10.25 9.46
C ASP A 82 18.76 9.71 8.60
N SER A 83 19.80 10.52 8.46
CA SER A 83 21.04 10.14 7.75
C SER A 83 21.72 8.90 8.33
N ALA A 84 21.59 8.66 9.64
CA ALA A 84 22.17 7.46 10.27
C ALA A 84 21.48 6.18 9.76
N ASN A 85 20.18 6.21 9.51
CA ASN A 85 19.45 5.09 8.92
C ASN A 85 19.91 4.80 7.49
N VAL A 86 20.05 5.84 6.66
CA VAL A 86 20.50 5.71 5.28
C VAL A 86 21.93 5.14 5.22
N ASN A 87 22.85 5.65 6.06
CA ASN A 87 24.21 5.17 6.11
C ASN A 87 24.30 3.68 6.50
N LYS A 88 23.55 3.27 7.55
CA LYS A 88 23.48 1.86 7.96
C LYS A 88 22.91 0.96 6.86
N ALA A 89 21.92 1.44 6.11
CA ALA A 89 21.35 0.70 4.98
C ALA A 89 22.40 0.52 3.85
N ASN A 90 23.19 1.55 3.56
CA ASN A 90 24.30 1.45 2.61
C ASN A 90 25.44 0.53 3.10
N GLU A 91 25.71 0.51 4.40
CA GLU A 91 26.67 -0.44 4.99
C GLU A 91 26.22 -1.89 4.77
N ILE A 92 24.92 -2.19 4.83
CA ILE A 92 24.41 -3.54 4.51
C ILE A 92 24.75 -3.90 3.07
N LEU A 93 24.50 -3.02 2.10
CA LEU A 93 24.81 -3.27 0.69
C LEU A 93 26.30 -3.51 0.49
N THR A 94 27.15 -2.60 0.99
CA THR A 94 28.61 -2.66 0.79
C THR A 94 29.27 -3.84 1.50
N SER A 95 28.78 -4.25 2.66
CA SER A 95 29.23 -5.46 3.36
C SER A 95 29.02 -6.74 2.56
N HIS A 96 27.96 -6.75 1.72
CA HIS A 96 27.68 -7.84 0.77
C HIS A 96 28.34 -7.63 -0.60
N LYS A 97 29.28 -6.69 -0.72
CA LYS A 97 30.01 -6.36 -1.96
C LYS A 97 29.11 -5.84 -3.09
N LEU A 98 27.94 -5.31 -2.74
CA LEU A 98 27.06 -4.64 -3.67
C LEU A 98 27.43 -3.14 -3.77
N PRO A 99 27.12 -2.48 -4.89
CA PRO A 99 27.29 -1.05 -5.02
C PRO A 99 26.50 -0.29 -3.96
N ALA A 100 27.07 0.81 -3.46
CA ALA A 100 26.33 1.75 -2.64
C ALA A 100 25.18 2.39 -3.48
N ALA A 101 24.05 2.60 -2.83
CA ALA A 101 22.91 3.28 -3.42
C ALA A 101 23.02 4.80 -3.19
N ASP A 102 22.34 5.59 -4.03
CA ASP A 102 22.23 7.04 -3.85
C ASP A 102 21.42 7.38 -2.60
N ILE A 103 21.79 8.46 -1.93
CA ILE A 103 21.29 8.85 -0.62
C ILE A 103 20.36 10.06 -0.74
N TYR A 104 19.17 9.92 -0.14
CA TYR A 104 18.17 10.97 0.01
C TYR A 104 17.83 11.14 1.49
N VAL A 105 18.10 12.33 2.07
CA VAL A 105 17.85 12.62 3.49
C VAL A 105 17.00 13.87 3.64
N GLY A 106 15.81 13.75 4.23
CA GLY A 106 14.90 14.86 4.48
C GLY A 106 13.44 14.54 4.21
N GLU A 107 12.54 15.49 4.51
CA GLU A 107 11.09 15.26 4.48
C GLU A 107 10.53 15.00 3.09
N ASP A 108 10.86 15.83 2.10
CA ASP A 108 10.23 15.77 0.76
C ASP A 108 11.14 15.20 -0.33
N VAL A 109 12.36 14.83 0.00
CA VAL A 109 13.35 14.34 -0.98
C VAL A 109 12.97 12.99 -1.61
N TRP A 110 12.08 12.24 -0.99
CA TRP A 110 11.51 11.03 -1.58
C TRP A 110 10.76 11.30 -2.89
N LYS A 111 10.22 12.51 -3.08
CA LYS A 111 9.56 12.92 -4.33
C LYS A 111 10.55 13.02 -5.47
N GLU A 112 11.73 13.59 -5.20
CA GLU A 112 12.85 13.64 -6.15
C GLU A 112 13.31 12.24 -6.53
N MET A 113 13.48 11.35 -5.53
CA MET A 113 13.83 9.95 -5.76
C MET A 113 12.78 9.25 -6.64
N CYS A 114 11.49 9.43 -6.37
CA CYS A 114 10.43 8.84 -7.19
C CYS A 114 10.42 9.35 -8.64
N GLY A 115 10.95 10.55 -8.91
CA GLY A 115 11.05 11.12 -10.24
C GLY A 115 12.18 10.54 -11.12
N ARG A 116 13.04 9.68 -10.59
CA ARG A 116 14.18 9.10 -11.34
C ARG A 116 13.73 8.07 -12.36
N ASP A 117 14.30 8.10 -13.55
CA ASP A 117 14.02 7.13 -14.63
C ASP A 117 14.70 5.76 -14.43
N ASP A 118 15.69 5.70 -13.53
CA ASP A 118 16.43 4.48 -13.21
C ASP A 118 15.90 3.76 -11.98
N ILE A 119 14.66 4.02 -11.56
CA ILE A 119 13.92 3.29 -10.52
C ILE A 119 12.67 2.69 -11.16
N ASP A 120 12.50 1.38 -10.99
CA ASP A 120 11.35 0.61 -11.47
C ASP A 120 10.32 0.38 -10.36
N LEU A 121 10.80 0.13 -9.15
CA LEU A 121 10.01 -0.21 -7.97
C LEU A 121 10.38 0.70 -6.78
N VAL A 122 9.37 1.24 -6.13
CA VAL A 122 9.54 1.94 -4.84
C VAL A 122 9.01 1.06 -3.72
N TYR A 123 9.89 0.76 -2.75
CA TYR A 123 9.56 0.03 -1.52
C TYR A 123 9.33 1.02 -0.38
N ILE A 124 8.14 1.02 0.22
CA ILE A 124 7.72 1.99 1.23
C ILE A 124 7.58 1.31 2.58
N CYS A 125 8.32 1.80 3.57
CA CYS A 125 8.43 1.28 4.94
C CYS A 125 8.40 2.41 5.98
N THR A 126 7.60 3.42 5.75
CA THR A 126 7.50 4.63 6.59
C THR A 126 6.50 4.45 7.73
N ASP A 127 5.97 5.55 8.26
CA ASP A 127 4.80 5.52 9.12
C ASP A 127 3.51 5.27 8.33
N TRP A 128 2.48 4.81 9.01
CA TRP A 128 1.23 4.37 8.39
C TRP A 128 0.48 5.46 7.61
N HIS A 129 0.56 6.72 8.08
CA HIS A 129 -0.11 7.84 7.41
C HIS A 129 0.56 8.22 6.09
N SER A 130 1.83 7.92 5.95
CA SER A 130 2.62 8.22 4.75
C SER A 130 2.50 7.16 3.66
N HIS A 131 2.08 5.93 3.99
CA HIS A 131 2.06 4.79 3.06
C HIS A 131 1.23 5.07 1.81
N ALA A 132 -0.07 5.35 1.95
CA ALA A 132 -0.95 5.57 0.80
C ALA A 132 -0.58 6.81 -0.02
N PRO A 133 -0.33 8.00 0.59
CA PRO A 133 0.09 9.17 -0.17
C PRO A 133 1.39 8.96 -0.97
N MET A 134 2.39 8.31 -0.39
CA MET A 134 3.65 8.01 -1.07
C MET A 134 3.47 6.99 -2.20
N ALA A 135 2.67 5.94 -1.96
CA ALA A 135 2.37 4.93 -2.98
C ALA A 135 1.63 5.53 -4.19
N VAL A 136 0.61 6.36 -3.94
CA VAL A 136 -0.13 7.09 -4.98
C VAL A 136 0.81 8.00 -5.78
N TYR A 137 1.69 8.74 -5.10
CA TYR A 137 2.66 9.60 -5.77
C TYR A 137 3.62 8.79 -6.64
N ALA A 138 4.23 7.73 -6.09
CA ALA A 138 5.19 6.89 -6.81
C ALA A 138 4.56 6.28 -8.08
N MET A 139 3.32 5.76 -7.99
CA MET A 139 2.60 5.24 -9.16
C MET A 139 2.35 6.31 -10.22
N LYS A 140 2.01 7.54 -9.82
CA LYS A 140 1.86 8.68 -10.74
C LYS A 140 3.17 9.08 -11.41
N GLN A 141 4.32 8.82 -10.77
CA GLN A 141 5.66 8.96 -11.39
C GLN A 141 6.06 7.73 -12.22
N GLY A 142 5.12 6.81 -12.46
CA GLY A 142 5.34 5.64 -13.30
C GLY A 142 6.08 4.48 -12.63
N LYS A 143 6.17 4.46 -11.30
CA LYS A 143 6.83 3.40 -10.54
C LYS A 143 5.85 2.32 -10.13
N HIS A 144 6.30 1.08 -10.08
CA HIS A 144 5.64 0.03 -9.33
C HIS A 144 5.87 0.27 -7.83
N VAL A 145 4.95 -0.21 -6.99
CA VAL A 145 5.01 0.03 -5.54
C VAL A 145 4.87 -1.27 -4.78
N ALA A 146 5.72 -1.42 -3.78
CA ALA A 146 5.61 -2.38 -2.70
C ALA A 146 5.52 -1.58 -1.39
N VAL A 147 4.41 -1.69 -0.66
CA VAL A 147 4.16 -0.92 0.56
C VAL A 147 3.91 -1.81 1.74
N GLU A 148 4.55 -1.52 2.87
CA GLU A 148 4.37 -2.25 4.12
C GLU A 148 2.95 -2.07 4.71
N VAL A 149 2.59 -2.97 5.58
CA VAL A 149 1.30 -3.00 6.29
C VAL A 149 1.23 -1.89 7.36
N PRO A 150 0.07 -1.22 7.46
CA PRO A 150 -1.08 -1.22 6.58
C PRO A 150 -0.85 -0.33 5.35
N ALA A 151 -1.30 -0.75 4.18
CA ALA A 151 -1.13 0.05 2.97
C ALA A 151 -1.93 1.36 3.01
N ALA A 152 -3.01 1.42 3.77
CA ALA A 152 -3.88 2.59 3.93
C ALA A 152 -4.52 2.62 5.33
N MET A 153 -4.87 3.81 5.80
CA MET A 153 -5.52 4.04 7.09
C MET A 153 -7.03 4.26 6.97
N THR A 154 -7.51 4.57 5.78
CA THR A 154 -8.92 4.87 5.51
C THR A 154 -9.42 4.13 4.26
N VAL A 155 -10.74 3.93 4.17
CA VAL A 155 -11.37 3.34 2.97
C VAL A 155 -11.14 4.24 1.73
N ALA A 156 -11.11 5.56 1.91
CA ALA A 156 -10.81 6.49 0.82
C ALA A 156 -9.40 6.25 0.25
N GLU A 157 -8.39 6.12 1.11
CA GLU A 157 -7.02 5.80 0.69
C GLU A 157 -6.93 4.43 0.02
N CYS A 158 -7.69 3.43 0.47
CA CYS A 158 -7.76 2.14 -0.23
C CYS A 158 -8.22 2.32 -1.68
N TRP A 159 -9.26 3.13 -1.89
CA TRP A 159 -9.74 3.44 -3.24
C TRP A 159 -8.77 4.31 -4.04
N ASP A 160 -8.04 5.21 -3.40
CA ASP A 160 -6.99 6.00 -4.07
C ASP A 160 -5.86 5.10 -4.58
N LEU A 161 -5.44 4.09 -3.82
CA LEU A 161 -4.47 3.09 -4.26
C LEU A 161 -4.97 2.30 -5.45
N VAL A 162 -6.19 1.74 -5.37
CA VAL A 162 -6.79 0.95 -6.46
C VAL A 162 -6.95 1.80 -7.71
N ASN A 163 -7.59 2.96 -7.60
CA ASN A 163 -7.84 3.84 -8.74
C ASN A 163 -6.54 4.32 -9.39
N THR A 164 -5.52 4.66 -8.59
CA THR A 164 -4.23 5.10 -9.12
C THR A 164 -3.51 3.95 -9.84
N ALA A 165 -3.51 2.75 -9.27
CA ALA A 165 -2.93 1.57 -9.92
C ALA A 165 -3.62 1.28 -11.27
N GLU A 166 -4.95 1.34 -11.33
CA GLU A 166 -5.73 1.14 -12.55
C GLU A 166 -5.47 2.22 -13.59
N GLN A 167 -5.39 3.51 -13.19
CA GLN A 167 -5.14 4.64 -14.09
C GLN A 167 -3.72 4.68 -14.63
N THR A 168 -2.74 4.35 -13.79
CA THR A 168 -1.31 4.40 -14.17
C THR A 168 -0.80 3.10 -14.75
N ARG A 169 -1.57 2.03 -14.65
CA ARG A 169 -1.17 0.66 -15.03
C ARG A 169 0.13 0.25 -14.34
N ARG A 170 0.19 0.50 -13.02
CA ARG A 170 1.33 0.12 -12.16
C ARG A 170 0.88 -0.87 -11.10
N HIS A 171 1.74 -1.84 -10.81
CA HIS A 171 1.53 -2.75 -9.69
C HIS A 171 1.63 -1.98 -8.39
N CYS A 172 0.68 -2.23 -7.48
CA CYS A 172 0.72 -1.78 -6.10
C CYS A 172 0.46 -2.99 -5.20
N MET A 173 1.47 -3.43 -4.48
CA MET A 173 1.41 -4.61 -3.64
C MET A 173 1.58 -4.23 -2.18
N MET A 174 0.60 -4.58 -1.35
CA MET A 174 0.78 -4.57 0.10
C MET A 174 1.60 -5.79 0.53
N LEU A 175 2.62 -5.55 1.33
CA LEU A 175 3.59 -6.58 1.75
C LEU A 175 3.12 -7.24 3.04
N GLU A 176 2.33 -8.28 2.93
CA GLU A 176 1.89 -9.09 4.05
C GLU A 176 2.94 -10.11 4.48
N ASN A 177 3.13 -10.24 5.80
CA ASN A 177 3.94 -11.31 6.36
C ASN A 177 3.22 -12.64 6.25
N CYS A 178 3.99 -13.70 6.20
CA CYS A 178 3.51 -15.09 6.29
C CYS A 178 2.64 -15.58 5.13
N CYS A 179 2.14 -14.72 4.23
CA CYS A 179 1.30 -15.13 3.10
C CYS A 179 1.94 -16.22 2.22
N TYR A 180 3.26 -16.26 2.17
CA TYR A 180 4.05 -17.21 1.38
C TYR A 180 4.83 -18.20 2.25
N ASP A 181 4.54 -18.28 3.54
CA ASP A 181 5.14 -19.26 4.43
C ASP A 181 4.63 -20.66 4.13
N PHE A 182 5.35 -21.65 4.59
CA PHE A 182 5.10 -23.06 4.23
C PHE A 182 3.68 -23.52 4.57
N PHE A 183 3.18 -23.16 5.76
CA PHE A 183 1.86 -23.64 6.21
C PHE A 183 0.72 -22.98 5.41
N GLU A 184 0.82 -21.70 5.15
CA GLU A 184 -0.15 -20.93 4.38
C GLU A 184 -0.22 -21.44 2.95
N MET A 185 0.92 -21.60 2.31
CA MET A 185 1.01 -22.11 0.94
C MET A 185 0.57 -23.58 0.84
N ALA A 186 0.94 -24.42 1.82
CA ALA A 186 0.51 -25.81 1.89
C ALA A 186 -1.01 -25.91 2.06
N THR A 187 -1.58 -25.12 2.99
CA THR A 187 -3.03 -25.09 3.24
C THR A 187 -3.80 -24.63 2.00
N LEU A 188 -3.33 -23.57 1.33
CA LEU A 188 -3.92 -23.10 0.08
C LEU A 188 -3.88 -24.18 -1.01
N ASN A 189 -2.75 -24.84 -1.17
CA ASN A 189 -2.59 -25.92 -2.16
C ASN A 189 -3.51 -27.12 -1.86
N MET A 190 -3.63 -27.51 -0.58
CA MET A 190 -4.56 -28.55 -0.16
C MET A 190 -6.02 -28.19 -0.44
N ALA A 191 -6.39 -26.92 -0.17
CA ALA A 191 -7.73 -26.42 -0.49
C ALA A 191 -8.02 -26.46 -1.99
N GLN A 192 -7.07 -26.02 -2.81
CA GLN A 192 -7.18 -26.03 -4.28
C GLN A 192 -7.29 -27.44 -4.86
N GLN A 193 -6.69 -28.43 -4.21
CA GLN A 193 -6.81 -29.85 -4.57
C GLN A 193 -8.08 -30.53 -4.04
N GLY A 194 -8.93 -29.79 -3.32
CA GLY A 194 -10.17 -30.31 -2.78
C GLY A 194 -10.00 -31.23 -1.56
N LEU A 195 -8.82 -31.27 -0.92
CA LEU A 195 -8.54 -32.15 0.22
C LEU A 195 -9.42 -31.86 1.43
N PHE A 196 -9.94 -30.63 1.55
CA PHE A 196 -10.85 -30.24 2.62
C PHE A 196 -12.34 -30.43 2.26
N GLY A 197 -12.64 -30.89 1.04
CA GLY A 197 -14.00 -30.93 0.53
C GLY A 197 -14.60 -29.54 0.39
N ASP A 198 -15.90 -29.40 0.61
CA ASP A 198 -16.59 -28.11 0.61
C ASP A 198 -16.30 -27.36 1.92
N VAL A 199 -15.49 -26.32 1.83
CA VAL A 199 -15.12 -25.51 3.00
C VAL A 199 -16.30 -24.62 3.40
N MET A 200 -16.98 -24.98 4.50
CA MET A 200 -18.13 -24.25 5.02
C MET A 200 -17.76 -23.13 5.99
N HIS A 201 -16.61 -23.21 6.64
CA HIS A 201 -16.11 -22.23 7.58
C HIS A 201 -14.59 -22.29 7.63
N ALA A 202 -13.96 -21.11 7.79
CA ALA A 202 -12.54 -20.99 8.09
C ALA A 202 -12.35 -19.91 9.17
N GLU A 203 -11.45 -20.15 10.10
CA GLU A 203 -11.08 -19.20 11.14
C GLU A 203 -9.57 -19.04 11.18
N GLY A 204 -9.10 -17.79 11.21
CA GLY A 204 -7.70 -17.44 11.35
C GLY A 204 -7.55 -16.36 12.40
N ALA A 205 -6.47 -16.41 13.18
CA ALA A 205 -6.16 -15.41 14.18
C ALA A 205 -4.67 -15.07 14.13
N TYR A 206 -4.38 -13.79 14.22
CA TYR A 206 -3.03 -13.29 14.47
C TYR A 206 -2.95 -12.84 15.93
N THR A 207 -2.33 -13.67 16.76
CA THR A 207 -2.23 -13.41 18.21
C THR A 207 -0.90 -12.76 18.53
N VAL A 208 -0.91 -11.50 18.93
CA VAL A 208 0.27 -10.77 19.40
C VAL A 208 0.29 -10.82 20.93
N SER A 209 1.33 -11.40 21.52
CA SER A 209 1.46 -11.57 22.98
C SER A 209 1.95 -10.33 23.73
N TYR A 210 1.93 -9.15 23.10
CA TYR A 210 2.29 -7.90 23.76
C TYR A 210 1.11 -7.33 24.53
N THR A 211 0.96 -7.76 25.77
CA THR A 211 -0.09 -7.30 26.68
C THR A 211 -0.02 -5.82 27.06
N HIS A 212 1.07 -5.13 26.70
CA HIS A 212 1.26 -3.69 26.90
C HIS A 212 0.92 -2.84 25.68
N LEU A 213 0.63 -3.44 24.55
CA LEU A 213 -0.06 -2.75 23.46
C LEU A 213 -1.50 -2.56 23.91
N THR A 214 -1.70 -1.57 24.76
CA THR A 214 -3.03 -1.17 25.18
C THR A 214 -3.81 -0.72 23.96
N LEU A 215 -4.94 -1.33 23.77
CA LEU A 215 -5.96 -1.05 22.77
C LEU A 215 -6.69 0.32 22.89
N PRO A 216 -6.26 1.36 23.65
CA PRO A 216 -6.89 2.67 23.55
C PRO A 216 -6.66 3.36 22.22
N THR A 217 -5.84 2.78 21.36
CA THR A 217 -5.55 3.31 20.02
C THR A 217 -6.42 2.71 18.91
N ILE A 218 -7.36 1.82 19.25
CA ILE A 218 -8.31 1.22 18.30
C ILE A 218 -9.76 1.69 18.56
N ALA A 219 -9.93 2.74 19.37
CA ALA A 219 -11.23 3.36 19.60
C ALA A 219 -11.36 4.65 18.78
#